data_d9daded3263a2b4030326137dded9773
#
_entry.id   d9daded3263a2b4030326137dded9773
#
_cell.length_a   1.000
_cell.length_b   1.000
_cell.length_c   1.000
_cell.angle_alpha   90.00
_cell.angle_beta   90.00
_cell.angle_gamma   90.00
#
_symmetry.space_group_name_H-M   'P 1'
#
loop_
_entity.id
_entity.type
_entity.pdbx_description
1 polymer ?
#
loop_
_entity_poly.entity_id
_entity_poly.type
_entity_poly.pdbx_seq_one_letter_code
_entity_poly.pdbx_strand_id
1 'polypeptide(L)'
;MNEVKQPKKPLIFYYTLVMVALVLVNFLLVPWIAEQQIIEVDYGTFITMTENKEIDQVKVEDNQILFEGKDGKIYKTGLMNDPDLVNRLHDSGAQFGGEIVEETSPLLNILLTWVLPVVLFVALGQFMSKKLMDRAGGPNSMMFNGGNSSARVYVQSSDGIKFDDVEGVDEAEESLQEIVDYLHNPDKYREIGASMPKGVLLVGPPGTGKTMLAKAVAGEANVPFFSISGSEFVEMFVGMGASKVRDLFRQAKEKAPCIVFIDEIDAIGQKRNAGVMGGNDEREQTLNQLLTEMDGFEGNSGVIILAATNRPESLDPALTRPGRFDRRVPVELPDLQGREAILRVHAKKIKIADDVDYKQIARMASGASGAELANIVNEAALRAVRDGRKFATEADMEESIEVVIAGYQKKNAILTDKEKWTVSYHEIGHALVAAMQTHSAPVQKITIIPRTSGALGYTMQVEQGNHYLMTREELLDQIATYTGGRAAEEVKFGTISTGASNDIEQATKMARAMITRYGMSEDFDMVALETVTNQYLGGDASLACSAETQAQVDRQVVALVKQQHEKAKSILTENRQKLDELASYLYEKETITGEEFMKILNG
;
A
#
# COMPACT_ATOMS: atom_id res chain seq x y z
N MET A 1 17.37 20.36 19.24
CA MET A 1 17.62 20.35 17.79
C MET A 1 18.62 19.25 17.50
N ASN A 2 18.15 18.08 17.11
CA ASN A 2 19.01 16.97 16.72
C ASN A 2 19.10 17.00 15.20
N GLU A 3 20.31 17.25 14.68
CA GLU A 3 20.59 17.20 13.26
C GLU A 3 20.31 15.79 12.70
N VAL A 4 19.41 15.73 11.74
CA VAL A 4 19.16 14.52 10.96
C VAL A 4 20.38 14.29 10.05
N LYS A 5 21.25 13.35 10.41
CA LYS A 5 22.35 12.91 9.55
C LYS A 5 21.78 12.28 8.28
N GLN A 6 22.05 12.90 7.14
CA GLN A 6 21.71 12.33 5.83
C GLN A 6 22.33 10.93 5.68
N PRO A 7 21.63 9.96 5.05
CA PRO A 7 22.16 8.63 4.85
C PRO A 7 23.40 8.70 3.95
N LYS A 8 24.55 8.20 4.43
CA LYS A 8 25.78 8.10 3.65
C LYS A 8 25.54 7.14 2.49
N LYS A 9 25.80 7.59 1.25
CA LYS A 9 25.69 6.74 0.05
C LYS A 9 26.58 5.50 0.19
N PRO A 10 26.13 4.32 -0.29
CA PRO A 10 26.90 3.09 -0.14
C PRO A 10 28.26 3.20 -0.86
N LEU A 11 29.27 2.53 -0.32
CA LEU A 11 30.66 2.61 -0.78
C LEU A 11 30.79 2.26 -2.28
N ILE A 12 29.94 1.36 -2.77
CA ILE A 12 29.85 0.96 -4.17
C ILE A 12 29.56 2.14 -5.12
N PHE A 13 28.79 3.14 -4.66
CA PHE A 13 28.52 4.36 -5.43
C PHE A 13 29.80 5.18 -5.70
N TYR A 14 30.72 5.25 -4.74
CA TYR A 14 31.99 5.95 -4.92
C TYR A 14 32.94 5.18 -5.82
N TYR A 15 32.95 3.85 -5.74
CA TYR A 15 33.76 2.99 -6.62
C TYR A 15 33.27 3.03 -8.07
N THR A 16 31.96 3.00 -8.31
CA THR A 16 31.40 3.16 -9.67
C THR A 16 31.67 4.56 -10.21
N LEU A 17 31.59 5.60 -9.39
CA LEU A 17 31.89 6.97 -9.81
C LEU A 17 33.37 7.13 -10.22
N VAL A 18 34.31 6.57 -9.44
CA VAL A 18 35.76 6.60 -9.75
C VAL A 18 36.07 5.79 -11.01
N MET A 19 35.43 4.62 -11.18
CA MET A 19 35.61 3.79 -12.37
C MET A 19 35.10 4.48 -13.64
N VAL A 20 33.91 5.12 -13.56
CA VAL A 20 33.36 5.90 -14.67
C VAL A 20 34.25 7.11 -14.97
N ALA A 21 34.76 7.80 -13.96
CA ALA A 21 35.68 8.92 -14.15
C ALA A 21 37.01 8.49 -14.83
N LEU A 22 37.60 7.36 -14.43
CA LEU A 22 38.80 6.81 -15.05
C LEU A 22 38.57 6.41 -16.51
N VAL A 23 37.43 5.81 -16.82
CA VAL A 23 37.07 5.44 -18.20
C VAL A 23 36.86 6.72 -19.04
N LEU A 24 36.20 7.76 -18.51
CA LEU A 24 36.03 9.03 -19.22
C LEU A 24 37.35 9.75 -19.45
N VAL A 25 38.26 9.76 -18.48
CA VAL A 25 39.62 10.33 -18.65
C VAL A 25 40.39 9.61 -19.73
N ASN A 26 40.38 8.29 -19.70
CA ASN A 26 41.16 7.49 -20.65
C ASN A 26 40.59 7.47 -22.06
N PHE A 27 39.27 7.54 -22.22
CA PHE A 27 38.61 7.48 -23.52
C PHE A 27 38.38 8.85 -24.18
N LEU A 28 38.25 9.91 -23.42
CA LEU A 28 37.92 11.24 -23.95
C LEU A 28 39.08 12.23 -23.80
N LEU A 29 39.76 12.24 -22.67
CA LEU A 29 40.73 13.29 -22.35
C LEU A 29 42.12 12.99 -22.93
N VAL A 30 42.56 11.74 -22.90
CA VAL A 30 43.89 11.34 -23.43
C VAL A 30 43.95 11.47 -24.96
N PRO A 31 42.99 10.97 -25.75
CA PRO A 31 42.98 11.18 -27.21
C PRO A 31 42.84 12.65 -27.58
N TRP A 32 41.99 13.41 -26.88
CA TRP A 32 41.79 14.81 -27.15
C TRP A 32 43.04 15.68 -26.95
N ILE A 33 43.87 15.37 -25.92
CA ILE A 33 45.15 16.06 -25.68
C ILE A 33 46.17 15.66 -26.73
N ALA A 34 46.18 14.42 -27.19
CA ALA A 34 47.12 13.95 -28.22
C ALA A 34 46.83 14.58 -29.60
N GLU A 35 45.54 14.76 -29.95
CA GLU A 35 45.17 15.40 -31.23
C GLU A 35 45.47 16.91 -31.30
N GLN A 36 45.51 17.63 -30.20
CA GLN A 36 45.77 19.07 -30.19
C GLN A 36 47.21 19.47 -30.50
N GLN A 37 48.17 18.54 -30.56
CA GLN A 37 49.57 18.81 -30.85
C GLN A 37 49.94 18.64 -32.32
N ILE A 38 49.06 18.12 -33.18
CA ILE A 38 49.34 17.83 -34.58
C ILE A 38 48.57 18.83 -35.46
N ILE A 39 49.33 19.57 -36.31
CA ILE A 39 48.79 20.55 -37.22
C ILE A 39 48.53 19.89 -38.59
N GLU A 40 47.27 19.93 -39.05
CA GLU A 40 46.92 19.39 -40.37
C GLU A 40 47.19 20.40 -41.46
N VAL A 41 47.94 19.97 -42.49
CA VAL A 41 48.26 20.81 -43.66
C VAL A 41 47.98 20.04 -44.96
N ASP A 42 47.75 20.76 -46.04
CA ASP A 42 47.58 20.16 -47.35
C ASP A 42 48.90 19.65 -47.93
N TYR A 43 48.84 18.71 -48.91
CA TYR A 43 50.01 18.09 -49.52
C TYR A 43 50.89 19.13 -50.29
N GLY A 44 50.31 20.20 -50.84
CA GLY A 44 51.03 21.27 -51.49
C GLY A 44 51.91 22.05 -50.52
N THR A 45 51.39 22.34 -49.31
CA THR A 45 52.18 22.95 -48.22
C THR A 45 53.33 22.07 -47.78
N PHE A 46 53.10 20.76 -47.66
CA PHE A 46 54.16 19.78 -47.35
C PHE A 46 55.28 19.79 -48.40
N ILE A 47 54.94 19.82 -49.73
CA ILE A 47 55.92 19.92 -50.80
C ILE A 47 56.70 21.24 -50.69
N THR A 48 56.03 22.34 -50.46
CA THR A 48 56.69 23.67 -50.35
C THR A 48 57.65 23.70 -49.16
N MET A 49 57.27 23.13 -48.01
CA MET A 49 58.12 23.03 -46.82
C MET A 49 59.31 22.09 -47.06
N THR A 50 59.13 21.04 -47.90
CA THR A 50 60.20 20.13 -48.30
C THR A 50 61.24 20.82 -49.20
N GLU A 51 60.77 21.57 -50.21
CA GLU A 51 61.62 22.32 -51.12
C GLU A 51 62.40 23.47 -50.43
N ASN A 52 61.78 24.11 -49.45
CA ASN A 52 62.38 25.15 -48.63
C ASN A 52 63.34 24.62 -47.56
N LYS A 53 63.47 23.28 -47.42
CA LYS A 53 64.26 22.60 -46.39
C LYS A 53 63.88 22.94 -44.96
N GLU A 54 62.58 23.13 -44.72
CA GLU A 54 62.03 23.48 -43.43
C GLU A 54 61.64 22.25 -42.59
N ILE A 55 61.74 21.04 -43.13
CA ILE A 55 61.40 19.79 -42.50
C ILE A 55 62.66 19.15 -41.90
N ASP A 56 62.53 18.57 -40.68
CA ASP A 56 63.62 17.88 -40.00
C ASP A 56 63.45 16.37 -40.10
N GLN A 57 62.24 15.83 -39.76
CA GLN A 57 61.97 14.39 -39.83
C GLN A 57 60.63 14.14 -40.53
N VAL A 58 60.54 13.04 -41.31
CA VAL A 58 59.35 12.60 -42.03
C VAL A 58 59.13 11.11 -41.77
N LYS A 59 57.91 10.77 -41.30
CA LYS A 59 57.43 9.40 -41.16
C LYS A 59 56.29 9.19 -42.15
N VAL A 60 56.46 8.27 -43.08
CA VAL A 60 55.43 7.90 -44.05
C VAL A 60 54.67 6.69 -43.50
N GLU A 61 53.38 6.87 -43.32
CA GLU A 61 52.45 5.85 -42.89
C GLU A 61 51.51 5.46 -44.04
N ASP A 62 50.73 4.40 -43.89
CA ASP A 62 49.91 3.83 -44.99
C ASP A 62 48.96 4.85 -45.68
N ASN A 63 48.40 5.78 -44.94
CA ASN A 63 47.41 6.76 -45.44
C ASN A 63 47.79 8.21 -45.21
N GLN A 64 48.91 8.50 -44.51
CA GLN A 64 49.28 9.85 -44.14
C GLN A 64 50.81 10.00 -44.00
N ILE A 65 51.28 11.20 -44.05
CA ILE A 65 52.65 11.58 -43.79
C ILE A 65 52.66 12.46 -42.55
N LEU A 66 53.38 12.00 -41.51
CA LEU A 66 53.68 12.79 -40.33
C LEU A 66 55.07 13.37 -40.49
N PHE A 67 55.21 14.67 -40.21
CA PHE A 67 56.53 15.30 -40.32
C PHE A 67 56.72 16.35 -39.24
N GLU A 68 57.97 16.52 -38.83
CA GLU A 68 58.37 17.55 -37.88
C GLU A 68 59.08 18.67 -38.63
N GLY A 69 58.56 19.90 -38.47
CA GLY A 69 59.21 21.09 -39.00
C GLY A 69 60.39 21.49 -38.11
N LYS A 70 61.39 22.26 -38.68
CA LYS A 70 62.48 22.86 -37.91
C LYS A 70 62.02 23.85 -36.84
N ASP A 71 60.73 24.20 -36.85
CA ASP A 71 60.06 24.97 -35.79
C ASP A 71 59.64 24.13 -34.56
N GLY A 72 59.92 22.81 -34.58
CA GLY A 72 59.61 21.87 -33.51
C GLY A 72 58.14 21.52 -33.43
N LYS A 73 57.30 21.79 -34.44
CA LYS A 73 55.89 21.40 -34.50
C LYS A 73 55.72 20.16 -35.36
N ILE A 74 54.74 19.35 -34.97
CA ILE A 74 54.35 18.14 -35.70
C ILE A 74 53.19 18.46 -36.64
N TYR A 75 53.39 18.11 -37.90
CA TYR A 75 52.45 18.30 -38.98
C TYR A 75 51.97 16.96 -39.53
N LYS A 76 50.77 16.88 -40.05
CA LYS A 76 50.24 15.74 -40.79
C LYS A 76 49.63 16.16 -42.11
N THR A 77 49.82 15.33 -43.13
CA THR A 77 49.16 15.47 -44.42
C THR A 77 48.75 14.13 -44.98
N GLY A 78 47.75 14.09 -45.84
CA GLY A 78 47.34 12.87 -46.54
C GLY A 78 48.42 12.39 -47.53
N LEU A 79 48.65 11.06 -47.59
CA LEU A 79 49.56 10.48 -48.57
C LEU A 79 48.93 10.58 -49.97
N MET A 80 49.67 11.21 -50.92
CA MET A 80 49.34 11.21 -52.34
C MET A 80 50.33 10.31 -53.10
N ASN A 81 49.85 9.76 -54.24
CA ASN A 81 50.70 8.90 -55.07
C ASN A 81 51.72 9.78 -55.87
N ASP A 82 52.81 10.12 -55.22
CA ASP A 82 53.91 10.91 -55.79
C ASP A 82 55.16 10.02 -55.98
N PRO A 83 55.51 9.65 -57.26
CA PRO A 83 56.65 8.82 -57.56
C PRO A 83 58.00 9.46 -57.18
N ASP A 84 58.06 10.81 -57.08
CA ASP A 84 59.27 11.54 -56.77
C ASP A 84 59.43 11.92 -55.29
N LEU A 85 58.50 11.47 -54.44
CA LEU A 85 58.50 11.81 -53.01
C LEU A 85 59.84 11.49 -52.33
N VAL A 86 60.38 10.28 -52.59
CA VAL A 86 61.65 9.82 -52.00
C VAL A 86 62.84 10.67 -52.44
N ASN A 87 62.90 11.06 -53.72
CA ASN A 87 63.94 11.93 -54.25
C ASN A 87 63.85 13.33 -53.63
N ARG A 88 62.65 13.93 -53.52
CA ARG A 88 62.47 15.23 -52.91
C ARG A 88 62.82 15.24 -51.42
N LEU A 89 62.46 14.18 -50.67
CA LEU A 89 62.85 14.03 -49.27
C LEU A 89 64.38 13.90 -49.11
N HIS A 90 65.03 13.16 -50.00
CA HIS A 90 66.46 13.05 -50.00
C HIS A 90 67.16 14.39 -50.29
N ASP A 91 66.67 15.15 -51.29
CA ASP A 91 67.26 16.41 -51.67
C ASP A 91 66.97 17.53 -50.63
N SER A 92 65.90 17.41 -49.84
CA SER A 92 65.61 18.31 -48.73
C SER A 92 66.61 18.14 -47.56
N GLY A 93 67.20 16.99 -47.42
CA GLY A 93 68.06 16.63 -46.29
C GLY A 93 67.33 16.24 -45.01
N ALA A 94 66.05 16.05 -45.09
CA ALA A 94 65.26 15.57 -43.97
C ALA A 94 65.51 14.09 -43.68
N GLN A 95 65.45 13.72 -42.42
CA GLN A 95 65.47 12.28 -42.06
C GLN A 95 64.08 11.67 -42.34
N PHE A 96 64.04 10.66 -43.21
CA PHE A 96 62.76 10.02 -43.54
C PHE A 96 62.83 8.50 -43.43
N GLY A 97 61.65 7.92 -43.03
CA GLY A 97 61.48 6.48 -42.92
C GLY A 97 60.01 6.06 -43.05
N GLY A 98 59.81 4.79 -43.46
CA GLY A 98 58.50 4.20 -43.41
C GLY A 98 58.18 3.67 -42.01
N GLU A 99 56.94 3.48 -41.71
CA GLU A 99 56.52 2.88 -40.45
C GLU A 99 56.99 1.41 -40.39
N ILE A 100 57.80 1.08 -39.38
CA ILE A 100 58.12 -0.30 -39.05
C ILE A 100 57.04 -0.77 -38.09
N VAL A 101 56.06 -1.52 -38.59
CA VAL A 101 55.03 -2.13 -37.77
C VAL A 101 55.65 -3.23 -36.93
N GLU A 102 56.01 -2.92 -35.69
CA GLU A 102 56.31 -3.98 -34.71
C GLU A 102 55.00 -4.65 -34.35
N GLU A 103 54.80 -5.91 -34.76
CA GLU A 103 53.67 -6.73 -34.34
C GLU A 103 53.75 -7.00 -32.83
N THR A 104 53.36 -6.05 -32.02
CA THR A 104 53.03 -6.35 -30.61
C THR A 104 51.81 -7.24 -30.60
N SER A 105 51.95 -8.43 -30.00
CA SER A 105 50.85 -9.39 -29.91
C SER A 105 49.57 -8.72 -29.40
N PRO A 106 48.46 -8.73 -30.18
CA PRO A 106 47.22 -8.10 -29.76
C PRO A 106 46.71 -8.58 -28.40
N LEU A 107 47.02 -9.84 -28.05
CA LEU A 107 46.72 -10.44 -26.75
C LEU A 107 47.48 -9.77 -25.61
N LEU A 108 48.73 -9.39 -25.81
CA LEU A 108 49.55 -8.75 -24.78
C LEU A 108 49.07 -7.32 -24.51
N ASN A 109 48.64 -6.64 -25.55
CA ASN A 109 48.08 -5.29 -25.45
C ASN A 109 46.74 -5.27 -24.74
N ILE A 110 45.84 -6.21 -25.04
CA ILE A 110 44.58 -6.42 -24.33
C ILE A 110 44.84 -6.78 -22.86
N LEU A 111 45.78 -7.65 -22.58
CA LEU A 111 46.10 -8.08 -21.23
C LEU A 111 46.65 -6.93 -20.37
N LEU A 112 47.54 -6.10 -20.92
CA LEU A 112 48.15 -4.98 -20.21
C LEU A 112 47.19 -3.79 -20.07
N THR A 113 46.36 -3.51 -21.08
CA THR A 113 45.51 -2.32 -21.10
C THR A 113 44.17 -2.56 -20.40
N TRP A 114 43.63 -3.78 -20.45
CA TRP A 114 42.30 -4.08 -19.92
C TRP A 114 42.28 -5.03 -18.72
N VAL A 115 43.03 -6.11 -18.77
CA VAL A 115 42.97 -7.15 -17.74
C VAL A 115 43.80 -6.76 -16.51
N LEU A 116 44.99 -6.25 -16.69
CA LEU A 116 45.91 -5.89 -15.59
C LEU A 116 45.32 -4.81 -14.65
N PRO A 117 44.74 -3.70 -15.14
CA PRO A 117 44.10 -2.69 -14.27
C PRO A 117 42.92 -3.24 -13.48
N VAL A 118 42.11 -4.10 -14.12
CA VAL A 118 40.94 -4.73 -13.44
C VAL A 118 41.40 -5.68 -12.34
N VAL A 119 42.42 -6.53 -12.61
CA VAL A 119 42.96 -7.45 -11.62
C VAL A 119 43.61 -6.68 -10.46
N LEU A 120 44.33 -5.62 -10.76
CA LEU A 120 44.98 -4.78 -9.76
C LEU A 120 43.96 -4.04 -8.89
N PHE A 121 42.87 -3.59 -9.49
CA PHE A 121 41.76 -2.93 -8.79
C PHE A 121 41.00 -3.90 -7.86
N VAL A 122 40.71 -5.12 -8.35
CA VAL A 122 40.10 -6.18 -7.55
C VAL A 122 41.01 -6.61 -6.40
N ALA A 123 42.31 -6.77 -6.65
CA ALA A 123 43.28 -7.12 -5.62
C ALA A 123 43.42 -6.01 -4.56
N LEU A 124 43.48 -4.74 -4.99
CA LEU A 124 43.54 -3.59 -4.09
C LEU A 124 42.24 -3.47 -3.28
N GLY A 125 41.09 -3.70 -3.92
CA GLY A 125 39.78 -3.72 -3.27
C GLY A 125 39.66 -4.79 -2.19
N GLN A 126 40.15 -6.01 -2.47
CA GLN A 126 40.20 -7.10 -1.50
C GLN A 126 41.20 -6.83 -0.37
N PHE A 127 42.36 -6.26 -0.66
CA PHE A 127 43.36 -5.90 0.35
C PHE A 127 42.87 -4.79 1.27
N MET A 128 42.22 -3.74 0.71
CA MET A 128 41.62 -2.68 1.50
C MET A 128 40.40 -3.15 2.31
N SER A 129 39.57 -4.02 1.75
CA SER A 129 38.40 -4.56 2.48
C SER A 129 38.85 -5.42 3.68
N LYS A 130 39.89 -6.26 3.54
CA LYS A 130 40.46 -7.00 4.67
C LYS A 130 40.98 -6.07 5.77
N LYS A 131 41.72 -5.02 5.40
CA LYS A 131 42.32 -4.08 6.37
C LYS A 131 41.33 -3.13 7.02
N LEU A 132 40.18 -2.85 6.36
CA LEU A 132 39.03 -2.11 6.96
C LEU A 132 38.15 -3.01 7.85
N MET A 133 38.01 -4.31 7.50
CA MET A 133 37.23 -5.25 8.32
C MET A 133 37.89 -5.54 9.67
N ASP A 134 39.21 -5.55 9.75
CA ASP A 134 39.95 -5.74 11.01
C ASP A 134 39.90 -4.51 11.95
N ARG A 135 39.52 -3.33 11.46
CA ARG A 135 39.45 -2.07 12.22
C ARG A 135 38.04 -1.52 12.49
N ALA A 136 37.03 -2.05 11.85
CA ALA A 136 35.64 -1.59 12.04
C ALA A 136 34.77 -2.80 12.38
N GLY A 137 34.71 -3.14 13.64
CA GLY A 137 33.63 -3.95 14.20
C GLY A 137 32.29 -3.24 14.01
N GLY A 138 31.67 -3.33 12.83
CA GLY A 138 30.41 -2.70 12.49
C GLY A 138 29.64 -3.51 11.43
N PRO A 139 28.32 -3.42 11.40
CA PRO A 139 27.38 -4.40 10.84
C PRO A 139 27.22 -4.29 9.32
N ASN A 140 28.26 -4.56 8.54
CA ASN A 140 28.18 -4.54 7.07
C ASN A 140 28.67 -5.84 6.41
N SER A 141 28.47 -6.98 7.09
CA SER A 141 28.66 -8.32 6.49
C SER A 141 27.46 -8.77 5.65
N MET A 142 26.55 -7.86 5.27
CA MET A 142 25.28 -8.21 4.62
C MET A 142 25.35 -8.55 3.14
N MET A 143 26.52 -8.47 2.49
CA MET A 143 26.57 -8.66 1.03
C MET A 143 27.09 -10.03 0.57
N PHE A 144 27.61 -10.86 1.48
CA PHE A 144 28.13 -12.20 1.14
C PHE A 144 27.76 -13.32 2.11
N ASN A 145 26.88 -13.05 3.08
CA ASN A 145 26.33 -14.10 3.90
C ASN A 145 24.90 -14.43 3.39
N GLY A 146 24.82 -15.18 2.31
CA GLY A 146 23.57 -15.73 1.84
C GLY A 146 22.97 -16.60 2.92
N GLY A 147 21.89 -16.13 3.56
CA GLY A 147 21.06 -17.04 4.28
C GLY A 147 20.59 -16.69 5.70
N ASN A 148 21.06 -15.61 6.32
CA ASN A 148 20.47 -15.26 7.62
C ASN A 148 19.31 -14.29 7.44
N SER A 149 18.11 -14.83 7.44
CA SER A 149 16.85 -14.10 7.51
C SER A 149 16.83 -13.22 8.77
N SER A 150 16.52 -11.94 8.59
CA SER A 150 16.21 -11.02 9.69
C SER A 150 14.77 -11.20 10.20
N ALA A 151 14.32 -12.44 10.35
CA ALA A 151 13.05 -12.69 11.04
C ALA A 151 13.15 -12.08 12.43
N ARG A 152 12.33 -11.08 12.70
CA ARG A 152 12.31 -10.41 14.00
C ARG A 152 11.74 -11.37 15.02
N VAL A 153 12.59 -11.87 15.90
CA VAL A 153 12.18 -12.66 17.05
C VAL A 153 11.71 -11.69 18.13
N TYR A 154 10.42 -11.58 18.34
CA TYR A 154 9.88 -10.94 19.53
C TYR A 154 9.89 -11.96 20.64
N VAL A 155 10.95 -11.98 21.46
CA VAL A 155 10.91 -12.69 22.74
C VAL A 155 10.10 -11.79 23.67
N GLN A 156 9.00 -12.30 24.15
CA GLN A 156 8.12 -11.53 25.01
C GLN A 156 8.79 -11.21 26.34
N SER A 157 8.79 -9.92 26.71
CA SER A 157 8.95 -9.48 28.09
C SER A 157 7.64 -9.69 28.83
N SER A 158 7.68 -9.69 30.16
CA SER A 158 6.51 -9.81 31.05
C SER A 158 5.39 -8.78 30.85
N ASP A 159 5.60 -7.78 29.98
CA ASP A 159 4.64 -6.74 29.60
C ASP A 159 3.99 -6.96 28.24
N GLY A 160 3.87 -8.20 27.79
CA GLY A 160 3.30 -8.54 26.49
C GLY A 160 1.79 -8.32 26.42
N ILE A 161 1.30 -8.08 25.20
CA ILE A 161 -0.12 -7.96 24.88
C ILE A 161 -0.82 -9.27 25.25
N LYS A 162 -1.94 -9.17 25.97
CA LYS A 162 -2.80 -10.28 26.39
C LYS A 162 -4.19 -10.14 25.79
N PHE A 163 -5.06 -11.13 25.99
CA PHE A 163 -6.44 -11.06 25.52
C PHE A 163 -7.18 -9.87 26.13
N ASP A 164 -6.94 -9.52 27.40
CA ASP A 164 -7.51 -8.33 28.05
C ASP A 164 -7.19 -6.99 27.35
N ASP A 165 -6.21 -6.97 26.44
CA ASP A 165 -5.86 -5.81 25.63
C ASP A 165 -6.57 -5.80 24.26
N VAL A 166 -7.32 -6.87 23.92
CA VAL A 166 -7.95 -7.08 22.61
C VAL A 166 -9.44 -7.35 22.83
N GLU A 167 -10.22 -6.30 22.75
CA GLU A 167 -11.67 -6.37 22.98
C GLU A 167 -12.45 -6.44 21.66
N GLY A 168 -13.70 -6.93 21.74
CA GLY A 168 -14.65 -6.94 20.63
C GLY A 168 -14.41 -8.00 19.58
N VAL A 169 -13.76 -9.12 19.97
CA VAL A 169 -13.46 -10.30 19.12
C VAL A 169 -13.67 -11.61 19.89
N ASP A 170 -14.69 -11.65 20.74
CA ASP A 170 -14.93 -12.70 21.72
C ASP A 170 -14.95 -14.13 21.11
N GLU A 171 -15.60 -14.31 19.95
CA GLU A 171 -15.67 -15.62 19.27
C GLU A 171 -14.30 -16.05 18.71
N ALA A 172 -13.51 -15.09 18.24
CA ALA A 172 -12.15 -15.36 17.77
C ALA A 172 -11.24 -15.68 18.94
N GLU A 173 -11.40 -14.99 20.07
CA GLU A 173 -10.67 -15.26 21.31
C GLU A 173 -10.96 -16.65 21.84
N GLU A 174 -12.24 -17.04 21.96
CA GLU A 174 -12.65 -18.39 22.40
C GLU A 174 -12.01 -19.49 21.54
N SER A 175 -12.03 -19.31 20.20
CA SER A 175 -11.39 -20.24 19.27
C SER A 175 -9.87 -20.33 19.45
N LEU A 176 -9.22 -19.25 19.84
CA LEU A 176 -7.77 -19.19 20.04
C LEU A 176 -7.33 -19.59 21.45
N GLN A 177 -8.22 -19.49 22.44
CA GLN A 177 -7.97 -19.94 23.80
C GLN A 177 -7.67 -21.45 23.84
N GLU A 178 -8.28 -22.26 22.96
CA GLU A 178 -7.94 -23.66 22.81
C GLU A 178 -6.48 -23.89 22.42
N ILE A 179 -5.90 -22.97 21.62
CA ILE A 179 -4.49 -23.03 21.22
C ILE A 179 -3.59 -22.73 22.39
N VAL A 180 -3.96 -21.75 23.21
CA VAL A 180 -3.24 -21.41 24.45
C VAL A 180 -3.26 -22.59 25.41
N ASP A 181 -4.43 -23.24 25.65
CA ASP A 181 -4.55 -24.42 26.51
C ASP A 181 -3.70 -25.58 25.98
N TYR A 182 -3.70 -25.80 24.65
CA TYR A 182 -2.86 -26.85 24.06
C TYR A 182 -1.36 -26.61 24.27
N LEU A 183 -0.90 -25.37 24.09
CA LEU A 183 0.51 -25.01 24.27
C LEU A 183 0.96 -25.20 25.73
N HIS A 184 0.05 -25.03 26.70
CA HIS A 184 0.31 -25.26 28.11
C HIS A 184 0.17 -26.75 28.50
N ASN A 185 -0.83 -27.45 27.96
CA ASN A 185 -1.24 -28.79 28.40
C ASN A 185 -1.38 -29.78 27.21
N PRO A 186 -0.34 -30.04 26.40
CA PRO A 186 -0.44 -30.86 25.19
C PRO A 186 -0.86 -32.30 25.47
N ASP A 187 -0.52 -32.85 26.63
CA ASP A 187 -0.82 -34.23 26.99
C ASP A 187 -2.31 -34.51 27.18
N LYS A 188 -3.08 -33.51 27.66
CA LYS A 188 -4.55 -33.59 27.79
C LYS A 188 -5.23 -33.89 26.43
N TYR A 189 -4.73 -33.29 25.35
CA TYR A 189 -5.27 -33.51 24.01
C TYR A 189 -4.82 -34.85 23.42
N ARG A 190 -3.59 -35.27 23.71
CA ARG A 190 -3.05 -36.57 23.26
C ARG A 190 -3.78 -37.76 23.88
N GLU A 191 -4.14 -37.68 25.18
CA GLU A 191 -4.86 -38.75 25.89
C GLU A 191 -6.22 -39.06 25.26
N ILE A 192 -6.90 -38.04 24.72
CA ILE A 192 -8.20 -38.21 24.04
C ILE A 192 -8.03 -38.57 22.56
N GLY A 193 -6.80 -38.44 22.00
CA GLY A 193 -6.52 -38.64 20.58
C GLY A 193 -6.87 -37.45 19.70
N ALA A 194 -7.06 -36.27 20.30
CA ALA A 194 -7.29 -35.02 19.54
C ALA A 194 -6.00 -34.53 18.86
N SER A 195 -6.11 -34.16 17.60
CA SER A 195 -5.03 -33.53 16.86
C SER A 195 -5.31 -32.02 16.72
N MET A 196 -4.36 -31.19 17.20
CA MET A 196 -4.49 -29.77 17.04
C MET A 196 -4.16 -29.33 15.61
N PRO A 197 -4.81 -28.24 15.11
CA PRO A 197 -4.49 -27.68 13.82
C PRO A 197 -3.04 -27.21 13.78
N LYS A 198 -2.34 -27.52 12.68
CA LYS A 198 -0.96 -27.04 12.48
C LYS A 198 -0.93 -25.53 12.18
N GLY A 199 -1.97 -25.04 11.51
CA GLY A 199 -2.10 -23.67 11.13
C GLY A 199 -3.50 -23.11 11.29
N VAL A 200 -3.58 -21.87 11.72
CA VAL A 200 -4.83 -21.11 11.86
C VAL A 200 -4.77 -19.87 11.01
N LEU A 201 -5.81 -19.64 10.23
CA LEU A 201 -5.95 -18.48 9.35
C LEU A 201 -6.94 -17.49 9.96
N LEU A 202 -6.44 -16.32 10.37
CA LEU A 202 -7.24 -15.19 10.82
C LEU A 202 -7.74 -14.44 9.58
N VAL A 203 -9.05 -14.34 9.41
CA VAL A 203 -9.68 -13.72 8.24
C VAL A 203 -10.62 -12.60 8.66
N GLY A 204 -10.61 -11.48 7.96
CA GLY A 204 -11.51 -10.37 8.28
C GLY A 204 -11.09 -9.04 7.66
N PRO A 205 -11.89 -7.99 7.83
CA PRO A 205 -11.59 -6.66 7.34
C PRO A 205 -10.26 -6.09 7.87
N PRO A 206 -9.63 -5.12 7.18
CA PRO A 206 -8.48 -4.43 7.71
C PRO A 206 -8.84 -3.66 9.00
N GLY A 207 -7.86 -3.54 9.91
CA GLY A 207 -8.04 -2.79 11.15
C GLY A 207 -8.83 -3.51 12.27
N THR A 208 -9.24 -4.77 12.09
CA THR A 208 -9.96 -5.54 13.12
C THR A 208 -9.08 -6.13 14.21
N GLY A 209 -7.75 -5.90 14.19
CA GLY A 209 -6.86 -6.34 15.25
C GLY A 209 -6.24 -7.73 15.07
N LYS A 210 -6.30 -8.36 13.89
CA LYS A 210 -5.75 -9.72 13.62
C LYS A 210 -4.31 -9.89 14.09
N THR A 211 -3.43 -8.94 13.78
CA THR A 211 -2.02 -8.95 14.22
C THR A 211 -1.89 -8.81 15.73
N MET A 212 -2.76 -8.00 16.35
CA MET A 212 -2.77 -7.80 17.80
C MET A 212 -3.27 -9.07 18.53
N LEU A 213 -4.31 -9.70 17.99
CA LEU A 213 -4.85 -10.96 18.49
C LEU A 213 -3.81 -12.10 18.42
N ALA A 214 -3.05 -12.21 17.31
CA ALA A 214 -1.96 -13.17 17.21
C ALA A 214 -0.86 -12.95 18.26
N LYS A 215 -0.54 -11.70 18.59
CA LYS A 215 0.38 -11.36 19.69
C LYS A 215 -0.19 -11.70 21.05
N ALA A 216 -1.49 -11.48 21.25
CA ALA A 216 -2.17 -11.80 22.51
C ALA A 216 -2.14 -13.31 22.79
N VAL A 217 -2.37 -14.15 21.77
CA VAL A 217 -2.24 -15.61 21.88
C VAL A 217 -0.85 -16.02 22.39
N ALA A 218 0.20 -15.43 21.80
CA ALA A 218 1.57 -15.71 22.24
C ALA A 218 1.84 -15.20 23.66
N GLY A 219 1.22 -14.07 24.02
CA GLY A 219 1.27 -13.48 25.34
C GLY A 219 0.63 -14.32 26.42
N GLU A 220 -0.55 -14.81 26.16
CA GLU A 220 -1.25 -15.71 27.07
C GLU A 220 -0.53 -17.06 27.19
N ALA A 221 -0.07 -17.62 26.07
CA ALA A 221 0.68 -18.88 26.06
C ALA A 221 2.10 -18.74 26.63
N ASN A 222 2.61 -17.52 26.83
CA ASN A 222 3.97 -17.24 27.27
C ASN A 222 5.05 -17.97 26.46
N VAL A 223 4.90 -17.98 25.13
CA VAL A 223 5.80 -18.65 24.19
C VAL A 223 6.46 -17.62 23.26
N PRO A 224 7.62 -17.95 22.66
CA PRO A 224 8.26 -17.11 21.66
C PRO A 224 7.35 -16.84 20.47
N PHE A 225 7.36 -15.58 20.00
CA PHE A 225 6.56 -15.12 18.86
C PHE A 225 7.46 -14.68 17.71
N PHE A 226 7.34 -15.37 16.58
CA PHE A 226 8.04 -15.03 15.35
C PHE A 226 7.06 -14.33 14.41
N SER A 227 7.30 -13.09 14.04
CA SER A 227 6.42 -12.33 13.17
C SER A 227 7.12 -11.94 11.88
N ILE A 228 6.45 -12.17 10.76
CA ILE A 228 6.91 -11.75 9.43
C ILE A 228 5.71 -11.34 8.58
N SER A 229 5.89 -10.34 7.71
CA SER A 229 4.89 -10.02 6.68
C SER A 229 5.10 -10.90 5.43
N GLY A 230 4.01 -11.37 4.83
CA GLY A 230 4.04 -12.07 3.53
C GLY A 230 4.78 -11.28 2.45
N SER A 231 4.70 -9.96 2.49
CA SER A 231 5.44 -9.06 1.59
C SER A 231 6.97 -9.14 1.76
N GLU A 232 7.47 -9.47 2.95
CA GLU A 232 8.91 -9.62 3.21
C GLU A 232 9.53 -10.86 2.56
N PHE A 233 8.70 -11.80 2.14
CA PHE A 233 9.14 -12.96 1.36
C PHE A 233 9.25 -12.68 -0.14
N VAL A 234 8.62 -11.61 -0.64
CA VAL A 234 8.67 -11.23 -2.05
C VAL A 234 9.94 -10.43 -2.30
N GLU A 235 10.92 -11.05 -2.93
CA GLU A 235 12.23 -10.45 -3.22
C GLU A 235 12.46 -10.34 -4.73
N MET A 236 13.41 -9.48 -5.13
CA MET A 236 13.78 -9.32 -6.55
C MET A 236 14.58 -10.49 -7.12
N PHE A 237 15.19 -11.33 -6.25
CA PHE A 237 16.04 -12.44 -6.67
C PHE A 237 15.36 -13.78 -6.39
N VAL A 238 15.24 -14.59 -7.42
CA VAL A 238 14.61 -15.92 -7.36
C VAL A 238 15.29 -16.81 -6.32
N GLY A 239 14.48 -17.40 -5.42
CA GLY A 239 14.94 -18.32 -4.37
C GLY A 239 15.29 -17.67 -3.02
N MET A 240 15.35 -16.35 -2.91
CA MET A 240 15.59 -15.68 -1.62
C MET A 240 14.39 -15.80 -0.68
N GLY A 241 13.17 -15.66 -1.17
CA GLY A 241 11.95 -15.85 -0.39
C GLY A 241 11.87 -17.26 0.19
N ALA A 242 12.11 -18.28 -0.63
CA ALA A 242 12.16 -19.67 -0.17
C ALA A 242 13.25 -19.93 0.89
N SER A 243 14.39 -19.25 0.80
CA SER A 243 15.44 -19.33 1.82
C SER A 243 15.02 -18.71 3.14
N LYS A 244 14.31 -17.57 3.12
CA LYS A 244 13.75 -16.93 4.31
C LYS A 244 12.72 -17.82 5.00
N VAL A 245 11.85 -18.48 4.22
CA VAL A 245 10.89 -19.44 4.76
C VAL A 245 11.61 -20.56 5.51
N ARG A 246 12.60 -21.23 4.87
CA ARG A 246 13.35 -22.31 5.53
C ARG A 246 14.03 -21.84 6.83
N ASP A 247 14.60 -20.65 6.81
CA ASP A 247 15.33 -20.11 7.95
C ASP A 247 14.39 -19.77 9.12
N LEU A 248 13.22 -19.17 8.84
CA LEU A 248 12.17 -18.91 9.81
C LEU A 248 11.72 -20.21 10.50
N PHE A 249 11.38 -21.24 9.71
CA PHE A 249 10.90 -22.50 10.23
C PHE A 249 11.98 -23.29 10.98
N ARG A 250 13.25 -23.21 10.57
CA ARG A 250 14.39 -23.76 11.31
C ARG A 250 14.50 -23.12 12.70
N GLN A 251 14.44 -21.77 12.77
CA GLN A 251 14.50 -21.02 14.04
C GLN A 251 13.30 -21.36 14.94
N ALA A 252 12.10 -21.50 14.37
CA ALA A 252 10.91 -21.89 15.10
C ALA A 252 11.05 -23.29 15.72
N LYS A 253 11.57 -24.27 14.96
CA LYS A 253 11.85 -25.63 15.46
C LYS A 253 12.85 -25.64 16.62
N GLU A 254 13.88 -24.80 16.56
CA GLU A 254 14.90 -24.68 17.60
C GLU A 254 14.36 -24.06 18.90
N LYS A 255 13.26 -23.30 18.81
CA LYS A 255 12.67 -22.57 19.96
C LYS A 255 11.26 -23.03 20.32
N ALA A 256 10.89 -24.22 19.91
CA ALA A 256 9.59 -24.79 20.28
C ALA A 256 9.50 -25.04 21.81
N PRO A 257 8.32 -24.85 22.46
CA PRO A 257 7.06 -24.40 21.85
C PRO A 257 7.07 -22.91 21.46
N CYS A 258 6.49 -22.56 20.30
CA CYS A 258 6.47 -21.18 19.80
C CYS A 258 5.32 -20.97 18.81
N ILE A 259 5.03 -19.69 18.52
CA ILE A 259 4.08 -19.28 17.49
C ILE A 259 4.83 -18.58 16.36
N VAL A 260 4.54 -18.99 15.12
CA VAL A 260 4.97 -18.32 13.89
C VAL A 260 3.77 -17.58 13.31
N PHE A 261 3.87 -16.27 13.16
CA PHE A 261 2.83 -15.45 12.60
C PHE A 261 3.24 -14.87 11.23
N ILE A 262 2.41 -15.09 10.24
CA ILE A 262 2.60 -14.56 8.87
C ILE A 262 1.46 -13.60 8.58
N ASP A 263 1.76 -12.30 8.61
CA ASP A 263 0.78 -11.28 8.24
C ASP A 263 0.68 -11.14 6.72
N GLU A 264 -0.47 -10.74 6.21
CA GLU A 264 -0.71 -10.55 4.77
C GLU A 264 -0.28 -11.77 3.92
N ILE A 265 -0.67 -12.97 4.34
CA ILE A 265 -0.29 -14.22 3.66
C ILE A 265 -0.68 -14.24 2.17
N ASP A 266 -1.68 -13.46 1.78
CA ASP A 266 -2.12 -13.30 0.40
C ASP A 266 -1.04 -12.67 -0.50
N ALA A 267 -0.03 -11.98 0.04
CA ALA A 267 1.10 -11.48 -0.74
C ALA A 267 1.88 -12.60 -1.45
N ILE A 268 1.96 -13.79 -0.84
CA ILE A 268 2.65 -14.97 -1.41
C ILE A 268 1.69 -16.09 -1.82
N GLY A 269 0.50 -16.10 -1.23
CA GLY A 269 -0.46 -17.20 -1.33
C GLY A 269 -1.54 -17.04 -2.38
N GLN A 270 -1.43 -16.13 -3.35
CA GLN A 270 -2.46 -15.90 -4.37
C GLN A 270 -2.62 -17.08 -5.34
N LYS A 271 -3.89 -17.29 -5.78
CA LYS A 271 -4.24 -18.24 -6.86
C LYS A 271 -3.46 -17.96 -8.13
N ARG A 272 -3.10 -19.01 -8.84
CA ARG A 272 -2.43 -18.94 -10.14
C ARG A 272 -3.37 -18.32 -11.18
N ASN A 273 -3.02 -17.17 -11.72
CA ASN A 273 -3.70 -16.61 -12.88
C ASN A 273 -3.04 -17.15 -14.15
N ALA A 274 -3.77 -17.96 -14.91
CA ALA A 274 -3.29 -18.66 -16.11
C ALA A 274 -2.92 -17.74 -17.31
N GLY A 275 -2.85 -16.42 -17.14
CA GLY A 275 -2.74 -15.46 -18.24
C GLY A 275 -1.56 -14.49 -18.25
N VAL A 276 -0.70 -14.45 -17.22
CA VAL A 276 0.42 -13.47 -17.16
C VAL A 276 1.74 -14.21 -17.18
N MET A 277 2.39 -14.25 -18.33
CA MET A 277 3.77 -14.71 -18.49
C MET A 277 4.75 -13.68 -17.88
N GLY A 278 5.52 -14.12 -16.87
CA GLY A 278 6.71 -13.40 -16.39
C GLY A 278 6.49 -12.56 -15.13
N GLY A 279 6.80 -13.11 -13.98
CA GLY A 279 6.88 -12.41 -12.68
C GLY A 279 6.41 -13.19 -11.46
N ASN A 280 5.86 -14.39 -11.63
CA ASN A 280 5.29 -15.17 -10.53
C ASN A 280 6.20 -16.30 -10.01
N ASP A 281 7.32 -16.58 -10.68
CA ASP A 281 8.16 -17.75 -10.34
C ASP A 281 8.70 -17.71 -8.90
N GLU A 282 9.06 -16.53 -8.40
CA GLU A 282 9.56 -16.39 -7.03
C GLU A 282 8.48 -16.59 -5.98
N ARG A 283 7.31 -15.98 -6.19
CA ARG A 283 6.16 -16.15 -5.28
C ARG A 283 5.72 -17.62 -5.23
N GLU A 284 5.67 -18.27 -6.38
CA GLU A 284 5.31 -19.70 -6.47
C GLU A 284 6.35 -20.58 -5.79
N GLN A 285 7.64 -20.30 -5.96
CA GLN A 285 8.71 -21.02 -5.29
C GLN A 285 8.64 -20.83 -3.77
N THR A 286 8.38 -19.62 -3.32
CA THR A 286 8.22 -19.28 -1.90
C THR A 286 6.99 -19.97 -1.30
N LEU A 287 5.84 -19.93 -2.00
CA LEU A 287 4.64 -20.64 -1.59
C LEU A 287 4.89 -22.16 -1.47
N ASN A 288 5.49 -22.77 -2.50
CA ASN A 288 5.80 -24.20 -2.48
C ASN A 288 6.75 -24.56 -1.33
N GLN A 289 7.71 -23.71 -1.00
CA GLN A 289 8.57 -23.91 0.15
C GLN A 289 7.79 -23.80 1.46
N LEU A 290 6.89 -22.82 1.61
CA LEU A 290 6.02 -22.69 2.78
C LEU A 290 5.17 -23.95 2.98
N LEU A 291 4.52 -24.43 1.91
CA LEU A 291 3.73 -25.66 1.93
C LEU A 291 4.58 -26.87 2.34
N THR A 292 5.80 -26.98 1.84
CA THR A 292 6.74 -28.06 2.18
C THR A 292 7.14 -28.01 3.66
N GLU A 293 7.44 -26.83 4.20
CA GLU A 293 7.75 -26.68 5.63
C GLU A 293 6.56 -27.03 6.51
N MET A 294 5.34 -26.58 6.14
CA MET A 294 4.12 -26.92 6.88
C MET A 294 3.82 -28.42 6.87
N ASP A 295 3.99 -29.09 5.73
CA ASP A 295 3.80 -30.54 5.62
C ASP A 295 4.85 -31.32 6.42
N GLY A 296 6.08 -30.78 6.51
CA GLY A 296 7.20 -31.37 7.26
C GLY A 296 7.11 -31.20 8.78
N PHE A 297 6.06 -30.56 9.32
CA PHE A 297 5.80 -30.53 10.75
C PHE A 297 5.03 -31.78 11.19
N GLU A 298 5.60 -32.51 12.12
CA GLU A 298 4.84 -33.53 12.89
C GLU A 298 3.93 -32.79 13.88
N GLY A 299 2.70 -33.29 14.09
CA GLY A 299 1.69 -32.66 14.95
C GLY A 299 2.11 -32.44 16.42
N ASN A 300 3.27 -32.94 16.81
CA ASN A 300 3.84 -32.86 18.17
C ASN A 300 5.02 -31.87 18.28
N SER A 301 5.31 -31.07 17.26
CA SER A 301 6.49 -30.20 17.26
C SER A 301 6.40 -29.00 18.20
N GLY A 302 5.21 -28.71 18.76
CA GLY A 302 4.98 -27.52 19.60
C GLY A 302 5.06 -26.17 18.85
N VAL A 303 5.12 -26.20 17.51
CA VAL A 303 5.07 -25.00 16.69
C VAL A 303 3.69 -24.83 16.10
N ILE A 304 3.07 -23.69 16.34
CA ILE A 304 1.77 -23.32 15.76
C ILE A 304 1.97 -22.16 14.78
N ILE A 305 1.36 -22.28 13.61
CA ILE A 305 1.44 -21.26 12.58
C ILE A 305 0.13 -20.48 12.57
N LEU A 306 0.20 -19.17 12.82
CA LEU A 306 -0.91 -18.27 12.62
C LEU A 306 -0.66 -17.48 11.34
N ALA A 307 -1.67 -17.27 10.51
CA ALA A 307 -1.58 -16.35 9.38
C ALA A 307 -2.77 -15.41 9.36
N ALA A 308 -2.59 -14.22 8.80
CA ALA A 308 -3.67 -13.25 8.64
C ALA A 308 -3.83 -12.84 7.18
N THR A 309 -5.08 -12.64 6.77
CA THR A 309 -5.42 -12.08 5.46
C THR A 309 -6.73 -11.30 5.50
N ASN A 310 -6.82 -10.29 4.64
CA ASN A 310 -8.07 -9.59 4.35
C ASN A 310 -8.77 -10.16 3.10
N ARG A 311 -8.14 -11.12 2.39
CA ARG A 311 -8.59 -11.67 1.11
C ARG A 311 -8.53 -13.21 1.10
N PRO A 312 -9.33 -13.89 1.93
CA PRO A 312 -9.27 -15.35 2.00
C PRO A 312 -9.60 -16.04 0.68
N GLU A 313 -10.45 -15.44 -0.16
CA GLU A 313 -10.85 -15.92 -1.47
C GLU A 313 -9.72 -15.84 -2.52
N SER A 314 -8.72 -14.99 -2.33
CA SER A 314 -7.57 -14.88 -3.22
C SER A 314 -6.53 -15.96 -2.99
N LEU A 315 -6.60 -16.67 -1.85
CA LEU A 315 -5.62 -17.68 -1.47
C LEU A 315 -5.69 -18.93 -2.34
N ASP A 316 -4.50 -19.50 -2.61
CA ASP A 316 -4.40 -20.81 -3.26
C ASP A 316 -5.05 -21.88 -2.37
N PRO A 317 -5.97 -22.71 -2.92
CA PRO A 317 -6.62 -23.77 -2.18
C PRO A 317 -5.67 -24.75 -1.48
N ALA A 318 -4.42 -24.85 -1.98
CA ALA A 318 -3.40 -25.69 -1.34
C ALA A 318 -3.04 -25.23 0.08
N LEU A 319 -3.13 -23.94 0.38
CA LEU A 319 -2.88 -23.40 1.73
C LEU A 319 -3.94 -23.81 2.75
N THR A 320 -5.19 -23.98 2.30
CA THR A 320 -6.34 -24.25 3.18
C THR A 320 -6.74 -25.73 3.24
N ARG A 321 -5.87 -26.63 2.74
CA ARG A 321 -6.08 -28.07 2.86
C ARG A 321 -5.80 -28.57 4.28
N PRO A 322 -6.49 -29.67 4.72
CA PRO A 322 -6.20 -30.29 6.00
C PRO A 322 -4.71 -30.56 6.22
N GLY A 323 -4.21 -30.27 7.41
CA GLY A 323 -2.80 -30.38 7.76
C GLY A 323 -1.96 -29.13 7.47
N ARG A 324 -2.57 -28.04 6.99
CA ARG A 324 -1.97 -26.71 6.76
C ARG A 324 -2.77 -25.65 7.52
N PHE A 325 -3.36 -24.64 6.85
CA PHE A 325 -4.30 -23.71 7.48
C PHE A 325 -5.71 -24.32 7.46
N ASP A 326 -5.93 -25.30 8.29
CA ASP A 326 -7.17 -26.08 8.35
C ASP A 326 -8.22 -25.48 9.28
N ARG A 327 -7.84 -24.58 10.18
CA ARG A 327 -8.78 -23.79 10.99
C ARG A 327 -8.83 -22.35 10.46
N ARG A 328 -10.04 -21.85 10.21
CA ARG A 328 -10.29 -20.44 9.91
C ARG A 328 -10.99 -19.78 11.09
N VAL A 329 -10.46 -18.66 11.53
CA VAL A 329 -11.02 -17.85 12.60
C VAL A 329 -11.41 -16.50 12.01
N PRO A 330 -12.71 -16.21 11.86
CA PRO A 330 -13.18 -14.89 11.44
C PRO A 330 -12.89 -13.87 12.54
N VAL A 331 -12.36 -12.71 12.15
CA VAL A 331 -12.14 -11.54 13.00
C VAL A 331 -12.92 -10.41 12.36
N GLU A 332 -14.18 -10.31 12.72
CA GLU A 332 -15.15 -9.39 12.12
C GLU A 332 -15.03 -7.97 12.67
N LEU A 333 -15.80 -7.03 12.10
CA LEU A 333 -15.93 -5.71 12.69
C LEU A 333 -16.64 -5.84 14.04
N PRO A 334 -16.24 -5.03 15.05
CA PRO A 334 -16.84 -5.13 16.37
C PRO A 334 -18.31 -4.70 16.37
N ASP A 335 -19.11 -5.42 17.12
CA ASP A 335 -20.50 -5.06 17.40
C ASP A 335 -20.57 -3.83 18.33
N LEU A 336 -21.76 -3.41 18.72
CA LEU A 336 -21.94 -2.22 19.57
C LEU A 336 -21.20 -2.37 20.93
N GLN A 337 -21.24 -3.55 21.54
CA GLN A 337 -20.59 -3.79 22.83
C GLN A 337 -19.07 -3.85 22.66
N GLY A 338 -18.58 -4.51 21.62
CA GLY A 338 -17.18 -4.55 21.26
C GLY A 338 -16.61 -3.15 20.96
N ARG A 339 -17.34 -2.31 20.21
CA ARG A 339 -16.92 -0.93 19.96
C ARG A 339 -16.80 -0.12 21.26
N GLU A 340 -17.78 -0.26 22.17
CA GLU A 340 -17.73 0.41 23.48
C GLU A 340 -16.51 -0.08 24.29
N ALA A 341 -16.25 -1.38 24.34
CA ALA A 341 -15.12 -1.99 25.05
C ALA A 341 -13.78 -1.49 24.47
N ILE A 342 -13.61 -1.51 23.13
CA ILE A 342 -12.42 -1.00 22.46
C ILE A 342 -12.18 0.47 22.77
N LEU A 343 -13.23 1.32 22.71
CA LEU A 343 -13.12 2.74 23.05
C LEU A 343 -12.64 2.91 24.50
N ARG A 344 -13.16 2.14 25.46
CA ARG A 344 -12.75 2.16 26.86
C ARG A 344 -11.29 1.75 27.06
N VAL A 345 -10.83 0.69 26.34
CA VAL A 345 -9.42 0.25 26.41
C VAL A 345 -8.48 1.34 25.91
N HIS A 346 -8.79 1.99 24.80
CA HIS A 346 -7.97 3.07 24.28
C HIS A 346 -8.08 4.36 25.12
N ALA A 347 -9.25 4.65 25.68
CA ALA A 347 -9.46 5.79 26.58
C ALA A 347 -8.61 5.72 27.86
N LYS A 348 -8.34 4.51 28.39
CA LYS A 348 -7.42 4.34 29.54
C LYS A 348 -6.01 4.89 29.31
N LYS A 349 -5.61 5.05 28.03
CA LYS A 349 -4.27 5.54 27.63
C LYS A 349 -4.17 7.07 27.57
N ILE A 350 -5.28 7.78 27.64
CA ILE A 350 -5.36 9.24 27.54
C ILE A 350 -6.05 9.83 28.78
N LYS A 351 -5.96 11.15 28.93
CA LYS A 351 -6.77 11.86 29.92
C LYS A 351 -8.09 12.25 29.27
N ILE A 352 -9.18 11.70 29.76
CA ILE A 352 -10.54 11.95 29.27
C ILE A 352 -11.43 12.33 30.45
N ALA A 353 -12.51 13.07 30.19
CA ALA A 353 -13.50 13.45 31.19
C ALA A 353 -14.28 12.21 31.65
N ASP A 354 -14.70 12.22 32.91
CA ASP A 354 -15.38 11.07 33.54
C ASP A 354 -16.84 10.90 33.07
N ASP A 355 -17.42 11.92 32.46
CA ASP A 355 -18.84 12.02 32.04
C ASP A 355 -19.10 11.58 30.58
N VAL A 356 -18.11 11.00 29.88
CA VAL A 356 -18.25 10.55 28.49
C VAL A 356 -19.14 9.32 28.38
N ASP A 357 -20.20 9.39 27.57
CA ASP A 357 -21.04 8.24 27.22
C ASP A 357 -20.41 7.44 26.07
N TYR A 358 -19.57 6.46 26.42
CA TYR A 358 -18.94 5.55 25.44
C TYR A 358 -19.94 4.76 24.61
N LYS A 359 -21.13 4.49 25.15
CA LYS A 359 -22.17 3.77 24.42
C LYS A 359 -22.76 4.63 23.29
N GLN A 360 -22.97 5.93 23.56
CA GLN A 360 -23.39 6.88 22.52
C GLN A 360 -22.31 7.01 21.45
N ILE A 361 -21.05 7.20 21.84
CA ILE A 361 -19.90 7.26 20.93
C ILE A 361 -19.79 5.98 20.08
N ALA A 362 -19.94 4.80 20.68
CA ALA A 362 -19.94 3.53 19.98
C ALA A 362 -21.09 3.36 18.97
N ARG A 363 -22.27 3.92 19.26
CA ARG A 363 -23.37 3.96 18.30
C ARG A 363 -23.04 4.84 17.10
N MET A 364 -22.52 6.04 17.36
CA MET A 364 -22.13 7.00 16.30
C MET A 364 -21.00 6.44 15.41
N ALA A 365 -20.11 5.62 15.97
CA ALA A 365 -19.03 4.94 15.26
C ALA A 365 -19.48 3.58 14.67
N SER A 366 -20.72 3.44 14.24
CA SER A 366 -21.24 2.21 13.63
C SER A 366 -20.40 1.82 12.40
N GLY A 367 -20.03 0.54 12.30
CA GLY A 367 -19.21 0.02 11.21
C GLY A 367 -17.70 0.34 11.31
N ALA A 368 -17.25 1.06 12.33
CA ALA A 368 -15.85 1.36 12.53
C ALA A 368 -15.06 0.13 12.98
N SER A 369 -13.88 -0.06 12.43
CA SER A 369 -12.90 -1.05 12.83
C SER A 369 -12.20 -0.67 14.14
N GLY A 370 -11.56 -1.63 14.81
CA GLY A 370 -10.79 -1.35 16.03
C GLY A 370 -9.69 -0.30 15.84
N ALA A 371 -9.06 -0.26 14.68
CA ALA A 371 -8.05 0.74 14.35
C ALA A 371 -8.64 2.16 14.20
N GLU A 372 -9.83 2.27 13.60
CA GLU A 372 -10.55 3.55 13.48
C GLU A 372 -11.02 4.04 14.85
N LEU A 373 -11.52 3.14 15.70
CA LEU A 373 -11.90 3.49 17.08
C LEU A 373 -10.70 3.98 17.90
N ALA A 374 -9.55 3.32 17.78
CA ALA A 374 -8.30 3.80 18.39
C ALA A 374 -7.89 5.19 17.89
N ASN A 375 -8.07 5.43 16.59
CA ASN A 375 -7.79 6.72 15.98
C ASN A 375 -8.75 7.81 16.47
N ILE A 376 -10.04 7.51 16.63
CA ILE A 376 -11.03 8.43 17.20
C ILE A 376 -10.58 8.91 18.59
N VAL A 377 -10.20 7.99 19.46
CA VAL A 377 -9.71 8.33 20.81
C VAL A 377 -8.45 9.20 20.76
N ASN A 378 -7.51 8.87 19.86
CA ASN A 378 -6.29 9.65 19.70
C ASN A 378 -6.56 11.06 19.15
N GLU A 379 -7.45 11.21 18.15
CA GLU A 379 -7.83 12.51 17.59
C GLU A 379 -8.55 13.38 18.63
N ALA A 380 -9.38 12.79 19.50
CA ALA A 380 -10.00 13.52 20.61
C ALA A 380 -8.96 14.09 21.57
N ALA A 381 -7.93 13.32 21.91
CA ALA A 381 -6.82 13.80 22.73
C ALA A 381 -6.02 14.93 22.05
N LEU A 382 -5.72 14.76 20.74
CA LEU A 382 -5.03 15.79 19.94
C LEU A 382 -5.85 17.09 19.83
N ARG A 383 -7.18 16.98 19.72
CA ARG A 383 -8.09 18.12 19.71
C ARG A 383 -8.07 18.86 21.04
N ALA A 384 -8.17 18.13 22.16
CA ALA A 384 -8.10 18.75 23.50
C ALA A 384 -6.80 19.54 23.69
N VAL A 385 -5.65 19.00 23.26
CA VAL A 385 -4.36 19.70 23.32
C VAL A 385 -4.34 20.93 22.42
N ARG A 386 -4.89 20.84 21.22
CA ARG A 386 -5.00 21.94 20.26
C ARG A 386 -5.80 23.12 20.81
N ASP A 387 -6.84 22.81 21.59
CA ASP A 387 -7.70 23.79 22.26
C ASP A 387 -7.15 24.23 23.63
N GLY A 388 -5.94 23.82 24.01
CA GLY A 388 -5.29 24.19 25.27
C GLY A 388 -5.85 23.49 26.51
N ARG A 389 -6.67 22.45 26.35
CA ARG A 389 -7.26 21.65 27.43
C ARG A 389 -6.34 20.49 27.84
N LYS A 390 -6.50 19.99 29.05
CA LYS A 390 -5.67 18.91 29.61
C LYS A 390 -6.35 17.53 29.54
N PHE A 391 -7.60 17.47 29.11
CA PHE A 391 -8.39 16.25 28.97
C PHE A 391 -9.35 16.38 27.78
N ALA A 392 -9.66 15.26 27.16
CA ALA A 392 -10.64 15.18 26.09
C ALA A 392 -12.06 15.09 26.67
N THR A 393 -13.04 15.62 25.97
CA THR A 393 -14.45 15.61 26.34
C THR A 393 -15.26 14.74 25.37
N GLU A 394 -16.54 14.50 25.68
CA GLU A 394 -17.47 13.81 24.77
C GLU A 394 -17.58 14.53 23.41
N ALA A 395 -17.67 15.85 23.40
CA ALA A 395 -17.71 16.64 22.17
C ALA A 395 -16.43 16.48 21.31
N ASP A 396 -15.26 16.22 21.94
CA ASP A 396 -14.05 15.91 21.20
C ASP A 396 -14.12 14.54 20.56
N MET A 397 -14.71 13.57 21.24
CA MET A 397 -14.92 12.22 20.71
C MET A 397 -15.90 12.24 19.51
N GLU A 398 -17.02 12.96 19.65
CA GLU A 398 -18.01 13.12 18.58
C GLU A 398 -17.41 13.76 17.33
N GLU A 399 -16.69 14.89 17.47
CA GLU A 399 -16.03 15.53 16.33
C GLU A 399 -14.92 14.65 15.75
N SER A 400 -14.24 13.83 16.57
CA SER A 400 -13.23 12.91 16.09
C SER A 400 -13.80 11.78 15.25
N ILE A 401 -15.02 11.32 15.55
CA ILE A 401 -15.75 10.38 14.68
C ILE A 401 -15.95 11.03 13.30
N GLU A 402 -16.41 12.27 13.28
CA GLU A 402 -16.62 13.00 12.02
C GLU A 402 -15.32 13.20 11.24
N VAL A 403 -14.21 13.49 11.95
CA VAL A 403 -12.88 13.62 11.33
C VAL A 403 -12.42 12.30 10.71
N VAL A 404 -12.64 11.19 11.38
CA VAL A 404 -12.23 9.87 10.89
C VAL A 404 -13.09 9.41 9.70
N ILE A 405 -14.41 9.67 9.75
CA ILE A 405 -15.35 9.25 8.69
C ILE A 405 -15.35 10.23 7.50
N ALA A 406 -15.44 11.54 7.76
CA ALA A 406 -15.66 12.58 6.75
C ALA A 406 -14.45 13.53 6.55
N GLY A 407 -13.40 13.38 7.33
CA GLY A 407 -12.21 14.24 7.29
C GLY A 407 -12.38 15.56 8.04
N TYR A 408 -11.30 16.35 8.09
CA TYR A 408 -11.28 17.62 8.80
C TYR A 408 -12.20 18.67 8.19
N GLN A 409 -12.69 19.59 9.00
CA GLN A 409 -13.41 20.78 8.53
C GLN A 409 -12.51 21.64 7.65
N LYS A 410 -13.01 22.06 6.48
CA LYS A 410 -12.29 22.98 5.59
C LYS A 410 -12.43 24.41 6.09
N LYS A 411 -11.38 24.98 6.66
CA LYS A 411 -11.37 26.37 7.15
C LYS A 411 -11.49 27.43 6.05
N ASN A 412 -11.09 27.10 4.83
CA ASN A 412 -10.99 28.04 3.70
C ASN A 412 -12.05 27.80 2.62
N ALA A 413 -13.01 26.89 2.80
CA ALA A 413 -14.09 26.70 1.86
C ALA A 413 -15.21 27.70 2.15
N ILE A 414 -15.24 28.79 1.40
CA ILE A 414 -16.32 29.77 1.46
C ILE A 414 -17.34 29.34 0.41
N LEU A 415 -18.45 28.73 0.86
CA LEU A 415 -19.61 28.49 0.01
C LEU A 415 -20.24 29.83 -0.35
N THR A 416 -20.63 30.00 -1.60
CA THR A 416 -21.50 31.14 -1.96
C THR A 416 -22.86 30.99 -1.28
N ASP A 417 -23.57 32.08 -1.05
CA ASP A 417 -24.91 32.03 -0.44
C ASP A 417 -25.85 31.06 -1.20
N LYS A 418 -25.73 31.02 -2.51
CA LYS A 418 -26.50 30.10 -3.34
C LYS A 418 -26.14 28.64 -3.06
N GLU A 419 -24.86 28.31 -2.96
CA GLU A 419 -24.39 26.96 -2.64
C GLU A 419 -24.78 26.58 -1.22
N LYS A 420 -24.62 27.48 -0.25
CA LYS A 420 -25.02 27.26 1.14
C LYS A 420 -26.50 26.93 1.25
N TRP A 421 -27.37 27.68 0.54
CA TRP A 421 -28.79 27.37 0.45
C TRP A 421 -29.04 26.00 -0.20
N THR A 422 -28.39 25.72 -1.32
CA THR A 422 -28.56 24.42 -2.02
C THR A 422 -28.21 23.27 -1.11
N VAL A 423 -27.04 23.32 -0.43
CA VAL A 423 -26.61 22.27 0.51
C VAL A 423 -27.58 22.15 1.70
N SER A 424 -28.06 23.28 2.25
CA SER A 424 -29.05 23.25 3.36
C SER A 424 -30.31 22.49 2.98
N TYR A 425 -30.88 22.75 1.79
CA TYR A 425 -32.05 22.01 1.31
C TYR A 425 -31.71 20.54 1.02
N HIS A 426 -30.54 20.27 0.49
CA HIS A 426 -30.07 18.93 0.18
C HIS A 426 -30.02 18.07 1.45
N GLU A 427 -29.34 18.53 2.49
CA GLU A 427 -29.18 17.80 3.74
C GLU A 427 -30.51 17.65 4.51
N ILE A 428 -31.34 18.71 4.54
CA ILE A 428 -32.69 18.60 5.12
C ILE A 428 -33.56 17.67 4.29
N GLY A 429 -33.36 17.61 2.98
CA GLY A 429 -34.04 16.64 2.12
C GLY A 429 -33.82 15.19 2.57
N HIS A 430 -32.58 14.80 2.83
CA HIS A 430 -32.26 13.49 3.38
C HIS A 430 -32.91 13.27 4.75
N ALA A 431 -32.74 14.22 5.67
CA ALA A 431 -33.23 14.12 7.03
C ALA A 431 -34.78 14.05 7.10
N LEU A 432 -35.45 14.86 6.30
CA LEU A 432 -36.91 14.92 6.29
C LEU A 432 -37.55 13.68 5.66
N VAL A 433 -36.96 13.18 4.54
CA VAL A 433 -37.40 11.92 3.94
C VAL A 433 -37.20 10.76 4.91
N ALA A 434 -36.07 10.70 5.60
CA ALA A 434 -35.81 9.69 6.62
C ALA A 434 -36.83 9.76 7.76
N ALA A 435 -37.06 10.95 8.34
CA ALA A 435 -37.96 11.13 9.48
C ALA A 435 -39.42 10.86 9.17
N MET A 436 -39.84 11.00 7.91
CA MET A 436 -41.22 10.73 7.46
C MET A 436 -41.48 9.28 7.06
N GLN A 437 -40.46 8.43 7.16
CA GLN A 437 -40.55 6.99 6.88
C GLN A 437 -40.54 6.18 8.17
N THR A 438 -41.10 4.98 8.11
CA THR A 438 -41.29 4.14 9.31
C THR A 438 -40.02 3.38 9.69
N HIS A 439 -39.16 3.05 8.69
CA HIS A 439 -38.05 2.12 8.87
C HIS A 439 -36.69 2.80 8.72
N SER A 440 -36.63 4.11 8.89
CA SER A 440 -35.34 4.84 8.81
C SER A 440 -34.75 5.05 10.20
N ALA A 441 -33.41 4.99 10.27
CA ALA A 441 -32.69 5.30 11.49
C ALA A 441 -32.87 6.77 11.90
N PRO A 442 -32.92 7.08 13.21
CA PRO A 442 -33.09 8.45 13.70
C PRO A 442 -31.96 9.37 13.22
N VAL A 443 -32.30 10.59 12.88
CA VAL A 443 -31.33 11.64 12.55
C VAL A 443 -30.65 12.08 13.84
N GLN A 444 -29.32 12.03 13.87
CA GLN A 444 -28.49 12.42 15.01
C GLN A 444 -27.93 13.83 14.85
N LYS A 445 -27.47 14.18 13.64
CA LYS A 445 -26.85 15.47 13.35
C LYS A 445 -26.96 15.79 11.86
N ILE A 446 -27.15 17.08 11.56
CA ILE A 446 -27.10 17.58 10.18
C ILE A 446 -26.16 18.77 10.14
N THR A 447 -25.24 18.81 9.18
CA THR A 447 -24.28 19.91 9.02
C THR A 447 -24.05 20.25 7.56
N ILE A 448 -23.80 21.54 7.30
CA ILE A 448 -23.41 22.07 5.99
C ILE A 448 -21.97 22.60 5.99
N ILE A 449 -21.17 22.20 6.99
CA ILE A 449 -19.77 22.57 7.07
C ILE A 449 -18.95 21.64 6.17
N PRO A 450 -18.24 22.17 5.13
CA PRO A 450 -17.48 21.36 4.19
C PRO A 450 -16.33 20.60 4.85
N ARG A 451 -16.13 19.36 4.43
CA ARG A 451 -15.08 18.46 4.92
C ARG A 451 -14.00 18.19 3.87
N THR A 452 -12.83 17.70 4.30
CA THR A 452 -11.70 17.42 3.40
C THR A 452 -11.93 16.21 2.50
N SER A 453 -12.86 15.32 2.81
CA SER A 453 -13.31 14.22 1.93
C SER A 453 -13.99 14.70 0.64
N GLY A 454 -14.37 15.98 0.59
CA GLY A 454 -15.10 16.58 -0.54
C GLY A 454 -16.59 16.77 -0.26
N ALA A 455 -17.12 16.23 0.84
CA ALA A 455 -18.50 16.48 1.25
C ALA A 455 -18.69 17.98 1.60
N LEU A 456 -19.79 18.57 1.10
CA LEU A 456 -20.16 19.95 1.39
C LEU A 456 -21.08 20.05 2.61
N GLY A 457 -21.72 18.96 2.95
CA GLY A 457 -22.54 18.71 4.12
C GLY A 457 -22.70 17.22 4.35
N TYR A 458 -23.37 16.83 5.40
CA TYR A 458 -23.84 15.45 5.61
C TYR A 458 -24.95 15.39 6.66
N THR A 459 -25.78 14.36 6.53
CA THR A 459 -26.81 14.00 7.48
C THR A 459 -26.43 12.69 8.14
N MET A 460 -26.17 12.71 9.46
CA MET A 460 -25.83 11.53 10.23
C MET A 460 -27.08 10.88 10.78
N GLN A 461 -27.27 9.62 10.43
CA GLN A 461 -28.30 8.75 11.00
C GLN A 461 -27.63 7.65 11.82
N VAL A 462 -28.16 7.32 12.98
CA VAL A 462 -27.58 6.35 13.90
C VAL A 462 -28.64 5.33 14.31
N GLU A 463 -28.37 4.08 14.00
CA GLU A 463 -29.23 2.96 14.42
C GLU A 463 -29.18 2.76 15.93
N GLN A 464 -30.33 2.40 16.53
CA GLN A 464 -30.42 2.22 17.98
C GLN A 464 -29.92 0.86 18.50
N GLY A 465 -29.63 -0.08 17.60
CA GLY A 465 -29.20 -1.43 17.93
C GLY A 465 -28.41 -2.13 16.84
N ASN A 466 -28.05 -3.39 17.06
CA ASN A 466 -27.44 -4.24 16.03
C ASN A 466 -28.54 -4.71 15.07
N HIS A 467 -28.42 -4.34 13.80
CA HIS A 467 -29.35 -4.69 12.73
C HIS A 467 -28.67 -5.68 11.78
N TYR A 468 -28.99 -6.96 11.89
CA TYR A 468 -28.37 -8.02 11.10
C TYR A 468 -29.13 -8.39 9.83
N LEU A 469 -30.44 -8.13 9.80
CA LEU A 469 -31.30 -8.44 8.67
C LEU A 469 -32.10 -7.20 8.28
N MET A 470 -32.07 -6.85 7.01
CA MET A 470 -32.88 -5.76 6.44
C MET A 470 -33.99 -6.33 5.58
N THR A 471 -35.20 -5.83 5.79
CA THR A 471 -36.35 -6.16 4.95
C THR A 471 -36.28 -5.40 3.63
N ARG A 472 -37.09 -5.83 2.66
CA ARG A 472 -37.27 -5.12 1.38
C ARG A 472 -37.72 -3.67 1.59
N GLU A 473 -38.64 -3.46 2.52
CA GLU A 473 -39.22 -2.15 2.85
C GLU A 473 -38.15 -1.22 3.44
N GLU A 474 -37.29 -1.71 4.33
CA GLU A 474 -36.18 -0.93 4.90
C GLU A 474 -35.19 -0.49 3.83
N LEU A 475 -34.80 -1.39 2.92
CA LEU A 475 -33.91 -1.06 1.81
C LEU A 475 -34.54 -0.04 0.84
N LEU A 476 -35.84 -0.14 0.56
CA LEU A 476 -36.56 0.83 -0.26
C LEU A 476 -36.61 2.21 0.42
N ASP A 477 -36.86 2.25 1.73
CA ASP A 477 -36.86 3.49 2.52
C ASP A 477 -35.48 4.13 2.54
N GLN A 478 -34.42 3.32 2.60
CA GLN A 478 -33.04 3.80 2.54
C GLN A 478 -32.68 4.37 1.15
N ILE A 479 -33.12 3.74 0.06
CA ILE A 479 -32.95 4.30 -1.29
C ILE A 479 -33.69 5.62 -1.44
N ALA A 480 -34.92 5.72 -0.91
CA ALA A 480 -35.69 6.99 -0.92
C ALA A 480 -34.94 8.07 -0.14
N THR A 481 -34.37 7.75 1.02
CA THR A 481 -33.54 8.66 1.82
C THR A 481 -32.31 9.14 1.03
N TYR A 482 -31.56 8.26 0.36
CA TYR A 482 -30.43 8.68 -0.50
C TYR A 482 -30.86 9.62 -1.63
N THR A 483 -32.05 9.45 -2.19
CA THR A 483 -32.52 10.34 -3.25
C THR A 483 -33.12 11.65 -2.71
N GLY A 484 -33.30 11.79 -1.38
CA GLY A 484 -33.93 12.90 -0.70
C GLY A 484 -33.28 14.26 -0.95
N GLY A 485 -31.95 14.32 -0.91
CA GLY A 485 -31.20 15.56 -1.15
C GLY A 485 -31.48 16.14 -2.54
N ARG A 486 -31.32 15.32 -3.59
CA ARG A 486 -31.64 15.73 -4.96
C ARG A 486 -33.11 16.07 -5.14
N ALA A 487 -33.99 15.30 -4.53
CA ALA A 487 -35.43 15.58 -4.59
C ALA A 487 -35.80 16.96 -3.96
N ALA A 488 -35.10 17.33 -2.88
CA ALA A 488 -35.28 18.67 -2.26
C ALA A 488 -34.81 19.80 -3.17
N GLU A 489 -33.67 19.62 -3.85
CA GLU A 489 -33.21 20.59 -4.86
C GLU A 489 -34.25 20.78 -5.99
N GLU A 490 -34.78 19.69 -6.51
CA GLU A 490 -35.82 19.73 -7.56
C GLU A 490 -37.10 20.42 -7.09
N VAL A 491 -37.59 20.08 -5.88
CA VAL A 491 -38.83 20.65 -5.31
C VAL A 491 -38.69 22.14 -5.01
N LYS A 492 -37.51 22.57 -4.54
CA LYS A 492 -37.26 23.96 -4.16
C LYS A 492 -36.84 24.85 -5.32
N PHE A 493 -35.83 24.42 -6.06
CA PHE A 493 -35.17 25.26 -7.05
C PHE A 493 -35.56 24.91 -8.51
N GLY A 494 -36.17 23.76 -8.74
CA GLY A 494 -36.48 23.26 -10.09
C GLY A 494 -35.24 22.87 -10.90
N THR A 495 -34.07 22.75 -10.24
CA THR A 495 -32.81 22.38 -10.83
C THR A 495 -32.10 21.30 -9.99
N ILE A 496 -31.07 20.70 -10.54
CA ILE A 496 -30.26 19.69 -9.88
C ILE A 496 -28.79 20.12 -9.87
N SER A 497 -28.06 19.74 -8.82
CA SER A 497 -26.63 20.00 -8.70
C SER A 497 -25.81 18.71 -8.80
N THR A 498 -24.49 18.85 -8.81
CA THR A 498 -23.54 17.73 -8.76
C THR A 498 -23.36 17.14 -7.35
N GLY A 499 -23.99 17.76 -6.33
CA GLY A 499 -23.85 17.38 -4.92
C GLY A 499 -24.32 15.95 -4.63
N ALA A 500 -25.35 15.49 -5.34
CA ALA A 500 -25.93 14.16 -5.17
C ALA A 500 -25.11 12.99 -5.76
N SER A 501 -23.85 13.21 -6.18
CA SER A 501 -23.06 12.16 -6.87
C SER A 501 -22.89 10.90 -6.03
N ASN A 502 -22.52 11.04 -4.76
CA ASN A 502 -22.35 9.90 -3.84
C ASN A 502 -23.69 9.22 -3.53
N ASP A 503 -24.75 9.98 -3.35
CA ASP A 503 -26.08 9.45 -3.04
C ASP A 503 -26.64 8.61 -4.18
N ILE A 504 -26.42 9.06 -5.41
CA ILE A 504 -26.77 8.33 -6.63
C ILE A 504 -26.01 7.00 -6.69
N GLU A 505 -24.72 7.01 -6.35
CA GLU A 505 -23.89 5.79 -6.30
C GLU A 505 -24.42 4.81 -5.26
N GLN A 506 -24.69 5.26 -4.03
CA GLN A 506 -25.20 4.42 -2.95
C GLN A 506 -26.60 3.87 -3.26
N ALA A 507 -27.53 4.71 -3.74
CA ALA A 507 -28.85 4.29 -4.17
C ALA A 507 -28.79 3.22 -5.29
N THR A 508 -27.92 3.41 -6.28
CA THR A 508 -27.73 2.47 -7.38
C THR A 508 -27.14 1.15 -6.91
N LYS A 509 -26.12 1.20 -6.06
CA LYS A 509 -25.46 0.01 -5.48
C LYS A 509 -26.45 -0.82 -4.66
N MET A 510 -27.25 -0.17 -3.84
CA MET A 510 -28.28 -0.82 -3.03
C MET A 510 -29.39 -1.43 -3.88
N ALA A 511 -29.94 -0.68 -4.83
CA ALA A 511 -30.96 -1.19 -5.75
C ALA A 511 -30.45 -2.39 -6.56
N ARG A 512 -29.19 -2.36 -7.00
CA ARG A 512 -28.57 -3.49 -7.71
C ARG A 512 -28.47 -4.70 -6.80
N ALA A 513 -27.98 -4.54 -5.56
CA ALA A 513 -27.86 -5.64 -4.59
C ALA A 513 -29.22 -6.29 -4.26
N MET A 514 -30.29 -5.50 -4.15
CA MET A 514 -31.65 -6.00 -3.93
C MET A 514 -32.06 -6.97 -5.07
N ILE A 515 -31.72 -6.64 -6.31
CA ILE A 515 -32.11 -7.40 -7.49
C ILE A 515 -31.19 -8.60 -7.72
N THR A 516 -29.86 -8.40 -7.63
CA THR A 516 -28.89 -9.40 -8.08
C THR A 516 -28.43 -10.35 -6.96
N ARG A 517 -28.52 -9.91 -5.69
CA ARG A 517 -27.94 -10.60 -4.55
C ARG A 517 -28.98 -11.11 -3.54
N TYR A 518 -29.99 -10.29 -3.24
CA TYR A 518 -30.92 -10.60 -2.15
C TYR A 518 -32.22 -11.27 -2.62
N GLY A 519 -32.40 -11.46 -3.93
CA GLY A 519 -33.61 -12.09 -4.48
C GLY A 519 -34.90 -11.28 -4.21
N MET A 520 -34.78 -9.94 -4.15
CA MET A 520 -35.91 -9.04 -3.83
C MET A 520 -36.59 -8.47 -5.08
N SER A 521 -36.35 -9.09 -6.24
CA SER A 521 -37.00 -8.75 -7.51
C SER A 521 -38.16 -9.73 -7.78
N GLU A 522 -39.27 -9.22 -8.27
CA GLU A 522 -40.43 -10.06 -8.65
C GLU A 522 -40.13 -10.91 -9.90
N ASP A 523 -39.28 -10.42 -10.82
CA ASP A 523 -38.96 -11.12 -12.07
C ASP A 523 -37.92 -12.23 -11.89
N PHE A 524 -36.98 -12.06 -10.95
CA PHE A 524 -35.86 -12.97 -10.74
C PHE A 524 -36.00 -13.85 -9.49
N ASP A 525 -36.87 -13.44 -8.56
CA ASP A 525 -37.13 -14.14 -7.29
C ASP A 525 -35.84 -14.61 -6.59
N MET A 526 -35.76 -15.88 -6.19
CA MET A 526 -34.63 -16.46 -5.44
C MET A 526 -33.42 -16.85 -6.33
N VAL A 527 -33.10 -16.06 -7.34
CA VAL A 527 -31.94 -16.31 -8.23
C VAL A 527 -30.80 -15.33 -7.91
N ALA A 528 -29.62 -15.88 -7.57
CA ALA A 528 -28.41 -15.08 -7.43
C ALA A 528 -27.80 -14.79 -8.81
N LEU A 529 -27.74 -13.53 -9.19
CA LEU A 529 -27.26 -13.06 -10.50
C LEU A 529 -25.85 -12.49 -10.44
N GLU A 530 -25.25 -12.44 -9.25
CA GLU A 530 -23.88 -11.96 -9.06
C GLU A 530 -23.06 -12.88 -8.15
N THR A 531 -21.74 -12.87 -8.37
CA THR A 531 -20.77 -13.48 -7.47
C THR A 531 -19.96 -12.38 -6.82
N VAL A 532 -19.90 -12.38 -5.48
CA VAL A 532 -19.11 -11.42 -4.71
C VAL A 532 -17.73 -11.98 -4.45
N THR A 533 -16.71 -11.23 -4.84
CA THR A 533 -15.31 -11.46 -4.49
C THR A 533 -14.83 -10.32 -3.59
N ASN A 534 -13.73 -10.53 -2.86
CA ASN A 534 -13.19 -9.53 -1.91
C ASN A 534 -14.19 -9.11 -0.81
N GLN A 535 -14.85 -10.07 -0.19
CA GLN A 535 -15.92 -9.86 0.80
C GLN A 535 -15.55 -8.84 1.90
N TYR A 536 -14.28 -8.82 2.35
CA TYR A 536 -13.80 -7.94 3.42
C TYR A 536 -13.19 -6.61 2.94
N LEU A 537 -13.13 -6.36 1.62
CA LEU A 537 -12.52 -5.16 1.02
C LEU A 537 -13.51 -4.35 0.15
N GLY A 538 -14.77 -4.40 0.49
CA GLY A 538 -15.81 -3.65 -0.22
C GLY A 538 -16.56 -4.44 -1.30
N GLY A 539 -16.21 -5.73 -1.48
CA GLY A 539 -16.96 -6.67 -2.30
C GLY A 539 -17.02 -6.31 -3.80
N ASP A 540 -16.02 -6.73 -4.56
CA ASP A 540 -16.14 -6.68 -6.03
C ASP A 540 -17.23 -7.67 -6.47
N ALA A 541 -18.33 -7.16 -6.99
CA ALA A 541 -19.41 -7.96 -7.53
C ALA A 541 -19.24 -8.13 -9.05
N SER A 542 -19.25 -9.37 -9.51
CA SER A 542 -19.30 -9.69 -10.93
C SER A 542 -20.61 -10.35 -11.28
N LEU A 543 -21.29 -9.86 -12.33
CA LEU A 543 -22.54 -10.45 -12.78
C LEU A 543 -22.28 -11.84 -13.39
N ALA A 544 -23.02 -12.83 -12.90
CA ALA A 544 -22.96 -14.24 -13.32
C ALA A 544 -24.18 -14.63 -14.15
N CYS A 545 -24.54 -13.80 -15.13
CA CYS A 545 -25.73 -13.99 -15.96
C CYS A 545 -25.49 -13.55 -17.41
N SER A 546 -26.41 -13.89 -18.31
CA SER A 546 -26.34 -13.52 -19.74
C SER A 546 -26.44 -12.00 -19.94
N ALA A 547 -25.97 -11.49 -21.08
CA ALA A 547 -26.09 -10.07 -21.43
C ALA A 547 -27.56 -9.59 -21.52
N GLU A 548 -28.49 -10.47 -21.89
CA GLU A 548 -29.90 -10.14 -21.90
C GLU A 548 -30.44 -9.93 -20.48
N THR A 549 -30.08 -10.83 -19.56
CA THR A 549 -30.43 -10.70 -18.13
C THR A 549 -29.80 -9.45 -17.51
N GLN A 550 -28.55 -9.12 -17.86
CA GLN A 550 -27.88 -7.89 -17.41
C GLN A 550 -28.66 -6.64 -17.84
N ALA A 551 -29.09 -6.58 -19.10
CA ALA A 551 -29.91 -5.48 -19.60
C ALA A 551 -31.28 -5.38 -18.90
N GLN A 552 -31.82 -6.51 -18.44
CA GLN A 552 -33.06 -6.54 -17.66
C GLN A 552 -32.84 -6.06 -16.24
N VAL A 553 -31.74 -6.47 -15.59
CA VAL A 553 -31.30 -5.96 -14.29
C VAL A 553 -31.12 -4.45 -14.33
N ASP A 554 -30.42 -3.91 -15.33
CA ASP A 554 -30.21 -2.46 -15.45
C ASP A 554 -31.52 -1.70 -15.59
N ARG A 555 -32.50 -2.21 -16.36
CA ARG A 555 -33.83 -1.60 -16.46
C ARG A 555 -34.56 -1.57 -15.11
N GLN A 556 -34.48 -2.66 -14.34
CA GLN A 556 -35.12 -2.74 -13.02
C GLN A 556 -34.45 -1.80 -12.01
N VAL A 557 -33.10 -1.72 -12.01
CA VAL A 557 -32.37 -0.77 -11.15
C VAL A 557 -32.82 0.67 -11.41
N VAL A 558 -32.88 1.06 -12.69
CA VAL A 558 -33.35 2.41 -13.07
C VAL A 558 -34.80 2.64 -12.62
N ALA A 559 -35.69 1.67 -12.82
CA ALA A 559 -37.11 1.78 -12.43
C ALA A 559 -37.24 1.90 -10.91
N LEU A 560 -36.51 1.09 -10.15
CA LEU A 560 -36.55 1.07 -8.69
C LEU A 560 -36.06 2.40 -8.10
N VAL A 561 -34.87 2.87 -8.52
CA VAL A 561 -34.33 4.16 -8.05
C VAL A 561 -35.25 5.31 -8.40
N LYS A 562 -35.81 5.32 -9.63
CA LYS A 562 -36.78 6.34 -10.05
C LYS A 562 -38.04 6.31 -9.20
N GLN A 563 -38.59 5.13 -8.89
CA GLN A 563 -39.77 4.98 -8.04
C GLN A 563 -39.53 5.55 -6.63
N GLN A 564 -38.36 5.24 -6.03
CA GLN A 564 -38.02 5.74 -4.71
C GLN A 564 -37.73 7.26 -4.72
N HIS A 565 -37.16 7.77 -5.80
CA HIS A 565 -36.97 9.20 -5.99
C HIS A 565 -38.32 9.95 -6.07
N GLU A 566 -39.31 9.43 -6.81
CA GLU A 566 -40.67 10.03 -6.85
C GLU A 566 -41.35 9.95 -5.48
N LYS A 567 -41.13 8.86 -4.70
CA LYS A 567 -41.60 8.78 -3.31
C LYS A 567 -41.00 9.90 -2.45
N ALA A 568 -39.68 10.10 -2.54
CA ALA A 568 -39.01 11.18 -1.82
C ALA A 568 -39.55 12.57 -2.19
N LYS A 569 -39.77 12.82 -3.50
CA LYS A 569 -40.40 14.08 -3.97
C LYS A 569 -41.82 14.29 -3.43
N SER A 570 -42.65 13.24 -3.37
CA SER A 570 -43.98 13.32 -2.79
C SER A 570 -43.91 13.72 -1.31
N ILE A 571 -43.07 13.02 -0.53
CA ILE A 571 -42.87 13.32 0.88
C ILE A 571 -42.46 14.79 1.09
N LEU A 572 -41.49 15.27 0.32
CA LEU A 572 -40.99 16.65 0.45
C LEU A 572 -42.00 17.69 -0.03
N THR A 573 -42.78 17.37 -1.05
CA THR A 573 -43.83 18.27 -1.56
C THR A 573 -44.97 18.43 -0.55
N GLU A 574 -45.40 17.33 0.07
CA GLU A 574 -46.43 17.33 1.12
C GLU A 574 -45.96 18.07 2.38
N ASN A 575 -44.66 18.03 2.68
CA ASN A 575 -44.05 18.65 3.86
C ASN A 575 -43.25 19.92 3.52
N ARG A 576 -43.58 20.62 2.43
CA ARG A 576 -42.79 21.75 1.90
C ARG A 576 -42.58 22.87 2.93
N GLN A 577 -43.55 23.17 3.77
CA GLN A 577 -43.41 24.19 4.80
C GLN A 577 -42.35 23.80 5.83
N LYS A 578 -42.33 22.54 6.27
CA LYS A 578 -41.29 22.03 7.20
C LYS A 578 -39.91 21.96 6.55
N LEU A 579 -39.82 21.61 5.26
CA LEU A 579 -38.60 21.65 4.48
C LEU A 579 -38.02 23.07 4.46
N ASP A 580 -38.85 24.10 4.19
CA ASP A 580 -38.41 25.49 4.14
C ASP A 580 -37.98 26.01 5.53
N GLU A 581 -38.71 25.65 6.60
CA GLU A 581 -38.40 26.03 7.98
C GLU A 581 -37.06 25.42 8.45
N LEU A 582 -36.91 24.13 8.29
CA LEU A 582 -35.69 23.39 8.68
C LEU A 582 -34.45 23.80 7.88
N ALA A 583 -34.60 24.01 6.56
CA ALA A 583 -33.52 24.47 5.72
C ALA A 583 -33.05 25.88 6.09
N SER A 584 -34.00 26.78 6.43
CA SER A 584 -33.67 28.13 6.91
C SER A 584 -32.93 28.08 8.25
N TYR A 585 -33.37 27.23 9.17
CA TYR A 585 -32.73 27.05 10.46
C TYR A 585 -31.30 26.47 10.32
N LEU A 586 -31.14 25.46 9.45
CA LEU A 586 -29.82 24.87 9.16
C LEU A 586 -28.87 25.88 8.46
N TYR A 587 -29.39 26.70 7.55
CA TYR A 587 -28.62 27.76 6.90
C TYR A 587 -28.03 28.75 7.91
N GLU A 588 -28.79 29.13 8.96
CA GLU A 588 -28.34 30.05 9.99
C GLU A 588 -27.38 29.40 10.99
N LYS A 589 -27.68 28.18 11.43
CA LYS A 589 -26.92 27.47 12.46
C LYS A 589 -25.70 26.71 11.93
N GLU A 590 -25.67 26.37 10.63
CA GLU A 590 -24.68 25.55 9.94
C GLU A 590 -24.61 24.11 10.45
N THR A 591 -25.01 23.84 11.67
CA THR A 591 -25.11 22.51 12.28
C THR A 591 -26.26 22.46 13.23
N ILE A 592 -27.09 21.41 13.13
CA ILE A 592 -28.21 21.17 14.04
C ILE A 592 -28.20 19.73 14.56
N THR A 593 -28.63 19.55 15.80
CA THR A 593 -28.77 18.23 16.41
C THR A 593 -30.08 17.55 15.96
N GLY A 594 -30.14 16.22 16.11
CA GLY A 594 -31.38 15.48 15.86
C GLY A 594 -32.52 15.90 16.75
N GLU A 595 -32.27 16.32 18.00
CA GLU A 595 -33.27 16.84 18.93
C GLU A 595 -33.85 18.16 18.43
N GLU A 596 -33.01 19.10 18.00
CA GLU A 596 -33.42 20.38 17.42
C GLU A 596 -34.26 20.16 16.15
N PHE A 597 -33.80 19.25 15.28
CA PHE A 597 -34.51 18.85 14.07
C PHE A 597 -35.90 18.30 14.38
N MET A 598 -35.99 17.32 15.30
CA MET A 598 -37.28 16.70 15.68
C MET A 598 -38.22 17.68 16.39
N LYS A 599 -37.69 18.62 17.17
CA LYS A 599 -38.46 19.66 17.81
C LYS A 599 -39.15 20.58 16.80
N ILE A 600 -38.46 20.99 15.76
CA ILE A 600 -39.02 21.82 14.68
C ILE A 600 -40.00 21.00 13.83
N LEU A 601 -39.69 19.74 13.58
CA LEU A 601 -40.54 18.86 12.78
C LEU A 601 -41.89 18.62 13.43
N ASN A 602 -41.95 18.40 14.76
CA ASN A 602 -43.14 18.06 15.53
C ASN A 602 -43.89 19.29 16.08
N GLY A 603 -43.24 20.45 16.13
CA GLY A 603 -43.84 21.69 16.63
C GLY A 603 -44.52 22.48 15.56
#